data_7559fdac3253897ce7b83bced778054f
#
_entry.id   7559fdac3253897ce7b83bced778054f
#
_cell.length_a   1.000
_cell.length_b   1.000
_cell.length_c   1.000
_cell.angle_alpha   90.00
_cell.angle_beta   90.00
_cell.angle_gamma   90.00
#
_symmetry.space_group_name_H-M   'P 1'
#
loop_
_entity.id
_entity.type
_entity.pdbx_description
1 polymer ?
#
loop_
_entity_poly.entity_id
_entity_poly.type
_entity_poly.pdbx_seq_one_letter_code
_entity_poly.pdbx_strand_id
1 'polypeptide(L)'
;MKTRLIFLLPLLWLLIGCEDSEPESKPDSTDPPLIEYHYELPVVFHVLYQNEQQNIKKGRIQEIITACNKYYQNRLGSNSVDMNLEFVLATENPQGVKLDEPGVHPIQVSNPVQDCEVFMTDKANLKYLWDTDKYINIMLYPFKQDENSEGVILGISHLPYTIKPDYLEGLNQLNGIPSHSSLKYPHCISIQ
;
A
#
# COMPACT_ATOMS: atom_id res chain seq x y z
N MET A 1 70.80 69.63 4.36
CA MET A 1 70.02 68.70 5.23
C MET A 1 69.78 67.43 4.39
N LYS A 2 70.20 66.28 4.93
CA LYS A 2 70.43 65.06 4.15
C LYS A 2 69.14 64.23 4.12
N THR A 3 68.63 63.98 2.88
CA THR A 3 67.50 63.09 2.61
C THR A 3 67.99 61.66 2.42
N ARG A 4 67.58 60.75 3.28
CA ARG A 4 67.89 59.35 3.16
C ARG A 4 66.72 58.65 2.40
N LEU A 5 67.06 58.09 1.23
CA LEU A 5 66.23 57.30 0.38
C LEU A 5 66.28 55.84 0.92
N ILE A 6 65.14 55.32 1.41
CA ILE A 6 65.00 53.91 1.81
C ILE A 6 64.40 53.13 0.67
N PHE A 7 65.17 52.24 0.06
CA PHE A 7 64.72 51.28 -0.90
C PHE A 7 63.95 50.14 -0.19
N LEU A 8 62.68 50.05 -0.41
CA LEU A 8 61.88 48.89 -0.01
C LEU A 8 61.81 47.89 -1.16
N LEU A 9 62.45 46.74 -0.94
CA LEU A 9 62.46 45.59 -1.84
C LEU A 9 61.17 44.81 -1.66
N PRO A 10 60.33 44.59 -2.70
CA PRO A 10 59.18 43.73 -2.56
C PRO A 10 59.63 42.26 -2.59
N LEU A 11 59.43 41.55 -1.49
CA LEU A 11 59.62 40.11 -1.39
C LEU A 11 58.46 39.41 -2.09
N LEU A 12 58.70 38.94 -3.32
CA LEU A 12 57.74 38.14 -4.12
C LEU A 12 57.71 36.71 -3.57
N TRP A 13 56.67 36.39 -2.76
CA TRP A 13 56.39 35.03 -2.37
C TRP A 13 55.67 34.31 -3.51
N LEU A 14 56.39 33.39 -4.16
CA LEU A 14 55.83 32.42 -5.06
C LEU A 14 55.17 31.33 -4.17
N LEU A 15 53.85 31.39 -4.02
CA LEU A 15 53.07 30.29 -3.54
C LEU A 15 52.92 29.28 -4.69
N ILE A 16 53.77 28.25 -4.69
CA ILE A 16 53.56 27.07 -5.50
C ILE A 16 52.46 26.28 -4.74
N GLY A 17 51.21 26.43 -5.19
CA GLY A 17 50.12 25.54 -4.82
C GLY A 17 50.34 24.21 -5.53
N CYS A 18 50.71 23.19 -4.78
CA CYS A 18 50.50 21.79 -5.22
C CYS A 18 49.00 21.58 -5.28
N GLU A 19 48.46 21.48 -6.46
CA GLU A 19 47.15 20.92 -6.72
C GLU A 19 47.31 19.40 -6.67
N ASP A 20 47.15 18.82 -5.47
CA ASP A 20 46.95 17.39 -5.32
C ASP A 20 45.56 17.10 -5.89
N SER A 21 45.50 16.83 -7.19
CA SER A 21 44.40 16.12 -7.82
C SER A 21 44.43 14.70 -7.31
N GLU A 22 43.76 14.47 -6.16
CA GLU A 22 43.32 13.12 -5.83
C GLU A 22 42.47 12.62 -7.01
N PRO A 23 42.80 11.47 -7.59
CA PRO A 23 41.90 10.88 -8.57
C PRO A 23 40.59 10.59 -7.84
N GLU A 24 39.48 11.27 -8.23
CA GLU A 24 38.16 10.85 -7.86
C GLU A 24 38.05 9.36 -8.18
N SER A 25 38.20 8.54 -7.17
CA SER A 25 37.83 7.12 -7.24
C SER A 25 36.33 7.14 -7.46
N LYS A 26 35.90 7.02 -8.73
CA LYS A 26 34.53 6.60 -9.02
C LYS A 26 34.27 5.40 -8.12
N PRO A 27 33.22 5.42 -7.27
CA PRO A 27 32.84 4.25 -6.55
C PRO A 27 32.59 3.17 -7.61
N ASP A 28 33.47 2.18 -7.64
CA ASP A 28 33.26 0.94 -8.40
C ASP A 28 32.07 0.25 -7.68
N SER A 29 30.86 0.68 -8.04
CA SER A 29 29.66 0.07 -7.52
C SER A 29 29.55 -1.32 -8.14
N THR A 30 30.22 -2.27 -7.50
CA THR A 30 30.03 -3.71 -7.72
C THR A 30 28.68 -4.18 -7.22
N ASP A 31 27.84 -3.27 -6.74
CA ASP A 31 26.46 -3.59 -6.41
C ASP A 31 25.74 -4.03 -7.68
N PRO A 32 25.10 -5.20 -7.66
CA PRO A 32 24.27 -5.61 -8.79
C PRO A 32 23.22 -4.53 -9.05
N PRO A 33 22.83 -4.30 -10.32
CA PRO A 33 21.83 -3.31 -10.65
C PRO A 33 20.58 -3.56 -9.80
N LEU A 34 20.10 -2.53 -9.12
CA LEU A 34 18.85 -2.59 -8.37
C LEU A 34 17.77 -3.02 -9.36
N ILE A 35 17.21 -4.21 -9.14
CA ILE A 35 16.07 -4.68 -9.92
C ILE A 35 14.86 -3.91 -9.38
N GLU A 36 14.36 -3.00 -10.19
CA GLU A 36 13.13 -2.28 -9.89
C GLU A 36 11.95 -3.23 -10.15
N TYR A 37 11.29 -3.68 -9.08
CA TYR A 37 10.10 -4.52 -9.16
C TYR A 37 8.86 -3.62 -9.19
N HIS A 38 8.01 -3.84 -10.17
CA HIS A 38 6.67 -3.29 -10.19
C HIS A 38 5.68 -4.39 -9.79
N TYR A 39 4.85 -4.13 -8.77
CA TYR A 39 3.89 -5.11 -8.24
C TYR A 39 2.48 -4.72 -8.66
N GLU A 40 1.82 -5.61 -9.39
CA GLU A 40 0.39 -5.54 -9.63
C GLU A 40 -0.35 -6.33 -8.55
N LEU A 41 -1.27 -5.67 -7.84
CA LEU A 41 -2.06 -6.24 -6.76
C LEU A 41 -3.51 -6.36 -7.20
N PRO A 42 -3.98 -7.55 -7.61
CA PRO A 42 -5.36 -7.74 -8.02
C PRO A 42 -6.33 -7.51 -6.86
N VAL A 43 -7.37 -6.70 -7.10
CA VAL A 43 -8.37 -6.32 -6.10
C VAL A 43 -9.77 -6.70 -6.56
N VAL A 44 -10.58 -7.21 -5.64
CA VAL A 44 -12.00 -7.47 -5.82
C VAL A 44 -12.82 -6.91 -4.66
N PHE A 45 -13.93 -6.26 -4.98
CA PHE A 45 -14.92 -5.79 -4.04
C PHE A 45 -16.14 -6.71 -4.07
N HIS A 46 -16.40 -7.38 -2.96
CA HIS A 46 -17.57 -8.20 -2.73
C HIS A 46 -18.67 -7.32 -2.15
N VAL A 47 -19.63 -6.94 -2.97
CA VAL A 47 -20.68 -5.99 -2.60
C VAL A 47 -21.91 -6.74 -2.12
N LEU A 48 -22.21 -6.68 -0.81
CA LEU A 48 -23.43 -7.25 -0.25
C LEU A 48 -24.58 -6.27 -0.42
N TYR A 49 -25.64 -6.70 -1.09
CA TYR A 49 -26.83 -5.87 -1.33
C TYR A 49 -28.12 -6.70 -1.22
N GLN A 50 -29.23 -6.07 -0.90
CA GLN A 50 -30.56 -6.67 -0.86
C GLN A 50 -31.34 -6.34 -2.14
N ASN A 51 -31.22 -5.09 -2.59
CA ASN A 51 -31.91 -4.58 -3.78
C ASN A 51 -30.99 -3.64 -4.56
N GLU A 52 -31.32 -3.33 -5.80
CA GLU A 52 -30.45 -2.56 -6.71
C GLU A 52 -30.16 -1.13 -6.21
N GLN A 53 -31.03 -0.54 -5.36
CA GLN A 53 -30.79 0.79 -4.79
C GLN A 53 -29.65 0.77 -3.76
N GLN A 54 -29.34 -0.39 -3.18
CA GLN A 54 -28.26 -0.59 -2.22
C GLN A 54 -26.97 -1.06 -2.91
N ASN A 55 -27.05 -1.44 -4.19
CA ASN A 55 -25.88 -1.83 -4.96
C ASN A 55 -24.99 -0.61 -5.23
N ILE A 56 -23.69 -0.87 -5.41
CA ILE A 56 -22.76 0.22 -5.69
C ILE A 56 -23.04 0.84 -7.06
N LYS A 57 -22.88 2.16 -7.13
CA LYS A 57 -23.02 2.88 -8.38
C LYS A 57 -21.90 2.48 -9.35
N LYS A 58 -22.30 2.13 -10.58
CA LYS A 58 -21.36 1.75 -11.64
C LYS A 58 -20.25 2.79 -11.84
N GLY A 59 -19.03 2.34 -11.99
CA GLY A 59 -17.82 3.16 -12.14
C GLY A 59 -17.23 3.65 -10.82
N ARG A 60 -17.91 3.50 -9.70
CA ARG A 60 -17.43 4.04 -8.40
C ARG A 60 -16.17 3.32 -7.92
N ILE A 61 -16.09 2.01 -8.08
CA ILE A 61 -14.90 1.23 -7.69
C ILE A 61 -13.70 1.63 -8.55
N GLN A 62 -13.89 1.81 -9.84
CA GLN A 62 -12.81 2.28 -10.73
C GLN A 62 -12.28 3.66 -10.32
N GLU A 63 -13.15 4.59 -9.94
CA GLU A 63 -12.76 5.92 -9.44
C GLU A 63 -11.90 5.80 -8.17
N ILE A 64 -12.32 4.96 -7.21
CA ILE A 64 -11.62 4.74 -5.94
C ILE A 64 -10.23 4.16 -6.20
N ILE A 65 -10.12 3.09 -6.98
CA ILE A 65 -8.82 2.46 -7.26
C ILE A 65 -7.91 3.39 -8.05
N THR A 66 -8.45 4.16 -8.98
CA THR A 66 -7.68 5.19 -9.70
C THR A 66 -7.10 6.23 -8.72
N ALA A 67 -7.89 6.66 -7.73
CA ALA A 67 -7.41 7.58 -6.71
C ALA A 67 -6.34 6.92 -5.80
N CYS A 68 -6.56 5.68 -5.34
CA CYS A 68 -5.59 4.92 -4.54
C CYS A 68 -4.25 4.79 -5.28
N ASN A 69 -4.26 4.40 -6.55
CA ASN A 69 -3.04 4.27 -7.35
C ASN A 69 -2.26 5.58 -7.43
N LYS A 70 -2.94 6.74 -7.57
CA LYS A 70 -2.27 8.04 -7.56
C LYS A 70 -1.54 8.31 -6.24
N TYR A 71 -2.11 7.90 -5.09
CA TYR A 71 -1.46 8.05 -3.79
C TYR A 71 -0.22 7.15 -3.68
N TYR A 72 -0.35 5.88 -4.01
CA TYR A 72 0.72 4.89 -3.89
C TYR A 72 1.85 5.08 -4.91
N GLN A 73 1.58 5.76 -6.02
CA GLN A 73 2.55 6.10 -7.07
C GLN A 73 3.08 7.53 -6.96
N ASN A 74 2.88 8.20 -5.83
CA ASN A 74 3.33 9.58 -5.58
C ASN A 74 2.92 10.60 -6.65
N ARG A 75 1.75 10.42 -7.29
CA ARG A 75 1.28 11.29 -8.38
C ARG A 75 0.45 12.49 -7.92
N LEU A 76 0.31 12.71 -6.60
CA LEU A 76 -0.47 13.80 -6.03
C LEU A 76 0.39 14.96 -5.51
N GLY A 77 1.71 14.94 -5.75
CA GLY A 77 2.63 16.01 -5.34
C GLY A 77 2.74 16.19 -3.82
N SER A 78 2.38 15.17 -3.05
CA SER A 78 2.57 15.14 -1.59
C SER A 78 3.97 14.62 -1.24
N ASN A 79 4.34 14.66 0.06
CA ASN A 79 5.57 14.04 0.55
C ASN A 79 5.49 12.49 0.60
N SER A 80 4.67 11.89 -0.26
CA SER A 80 4.57 10.44 -0.39
C SER A 80 5.73 9.88 -1.20
N VAL A 81 5.93 8.57 -1.09
CA VAL A 81 6.94 7.83 -1.86
C VAL A 81 6.22 6.97 -2.88
N ASP A 82 6.79 6.82 -4.07
CA ASP A 82 6.33 5.81 -5.02
C ASP A 82 6.66 4.43 -4.46
N MET A 83 5.64 3.64 -4.20
CA MET A 83 5.79 2.29 -3.64
C MET A 83 6.01 1.23 -4.72
N ASN A 84 6.08 1.64 -5.98
CA ASN A 84 6.26 0.77 -7.13
C ASN A 84 5.23 -0.37 -7.21
N LEU A 85 4.00 -0.06 -6.85
CA LEU A 85 2.87 -0.98 -6.91
C LEU A 85 1.63 -0.35 -7.57
N GLU A 86 0.78 -1.20 -8.12
CA GLU A 86 -0.49 -0.82 -8.71
C GLU A 86 -1.60 -1.77 -8.26
N PHE A 87 -2.72 -1.22 -7.81
CA PHE A 87 -3.95 -1.98 -7.60
C PHE A 87 -4.69 -2.16 -8.92
N VAL A 88 -4.90 -3.40 -9.30
CA VAL A 88 -5.52 -3.76 -10.58
C VAL A 88 -6.87 -4.43 -10.30
N LEU A 89 -7.95 -3.92 -10.91
CA LEU A 89 -9.27 -4.51 -10.75
C LEU A 89 -9.38 -5.86 -11.46
N ALA A 90 -9.86 -6.88 -10.75
CA ALA A 90 -10.13 -8.19 -11.35
C ALA A 90 -11.15 -8.06 -12.48
N THR A 91 -10.88 -8.63 -13.63
CA THR A 91 -11.79 -8.62 -14.81
C THR A 91 -12.63 -9.87 -14.93
N GLU A 92 -12.20 -10.96 -14.29
CA GLU A 92 -12.85 -12.26 -14.29
C GLU A 92 -12.92 -12.82 -12.87
N ASN A 93 -13.92 -13.65 -12.62
CA ASN A 93 -13.99 -14.37 -11.36
C ASN A 93 -13.04 -15.61 -11.36
N PRO A 94 -12.86 -16.32 -10.22
CA PRO A 94 -11.98 -17.49 -10.15
C PRO A 94 -12.32 -18.64 -11.09
N GLN A 95 -13.52 -18.64 -11.69
CA GLN A 95 -13.97 -19.62 -12.68
C GLN A 95 -13.74 -19.16 -14.13
N GLY A 96 -13.08 -17.99 -14.33
CA GLY A 96 -12.81 -17.41 -15.66
C GLY A 96 -14.04 -16.75 -16.30
N VAL A 97 -15.08 -16.47 -15.52
CA VAL A 97 -16.26 -15.75 -16.02
C VAL A 97 -16.02 -14.25 -15.89
N LYS A 98 -16.19 -13.52 -16.98
CA LYS A 98 -16.02 -12.07 -17.03
C LYS A 98 -17.01 -11.37 -16.11
N LEU A 99 -16.49 -10.41 -15.32
CA LEU A 99 -17.32 -9.56 -14.48
C LEU A 99 -18.05 -8.50 -15.33
N ASP A 100 -19.28 -8.16 -14.95
CA ASP A 100 -20.06 -7.09 -15.60
C ASP A 100 -19.41 -5.73 -15.40
N GLU A 101 -18.75 -5.55 -14.25
CA GLU A 101 -17.93 -4.41 -13.94
C GLU A 101 -16.60 -4.88 -13.32
N PRO A 102 -15.44 -4.44 -13.85
CA PRO A 102 -14.16 -4.83 -13.29
C PRO A 102 -14.07 -4.55 -11.79
N GLY A 103 -13.59 -5.54 -11.04
CA GLY A 103 -13.39 -5.46 -9.60
C GLY A 103 -14.66 -5.53 -8.77
N VAL A 104 -15.85 -5.68 -9.36
CA VAL A 104 -17.13 -5.77 -8.64
C VAL A 104 -17.69 -7.16 -8.69
N HIS A 105 -17.83 -7.81 -7.52
CA HIS A 105 -18.51 -9.08 -7.34
C HIS A 105 -19.76 -8.87 -6.50
N PRO A 106 -20.94 -8.66 -7.12
CA PRO A 106 -22.18 -8.41 -6.38
C PRO A 106 -22.71 -9.69 -5.75
N ILE A 107 -23.14 -9.59 -4.47
CA ILE A 107 -23.66 -10.70 -3.68
C ILE A 107 -25.00 -10.31 -3.09
N GLN A 108 -26.08 -10.85 -3.65
CA GLN A 108 -27.41 -10.60 -3.12
C GLN A 108 -27.66 -11.40 -1.85
N VAL A 109 -28.08 -10.71 -0.78
CA VAL A 109 -28.35 -11.27 0.54
C VAL A 109 -29.70 -10.76 1.08
N SER A 110 -30.31 -11.47 2.00
CA SER A 110 -31.59 -11.06 2.60
C SER A 110 -31.44 -9.86 3.55
N ASN A 111 -30.28 -9.71 4.18
CA ASN A 111 -29.94 -8.56 5.03
C ASN A 111 -28.48 -8.20 4.83
N PRO A 112 -28.15 -7.09 4.16
CA PRO A 112 -26.78 -6.63 3.98
C PRO A 112 -26.19 -5.91 5.20
N VAL A 113 -27.04 -5.44 6.14
CA VAL A 113 -26.56 -4.74 7.35
C VAL A 113 -25.95 -5.76 8.32
N GLN A 114 -24.65 -5.66 8.56
CA GLN A 114 -23.92 -6.60 9.39
C GLN A 114 -23.14 -5.88 10.50
N ASP A 115 -23.00 -6.55 11.64
CA ASP A 115 -21.96 -6.20 12.60
C ASP A 115 -20.60 -6.59 12.00
N CYS A 116 -19.72 -5.61 11.84
CA CYS A 116 -18.50 -5.83 11.08
C CYS A 116 -17.51 -6.80 11.76
N GLU A 117 -17.42 -6.80 13.09
CA GLU A 117 -16.54 -7.75 13.80
C GLU A 117 -17.11 -9.16 13.77
N VAL A 118 -18.41 -9.30 13.99
CA VAL A 118 -19.10 -10.59 13.91
C VAL A 118 -18.99 -11.15 12.49
N PHE A 119 -19.23 -10.32 11.47
CA PHE A 119 -19.15 -10.74 10.08
C PHE A 119 -17.74 -11.23 9.69
N MET A 120 -16.69 -10.51 10.09
CA MET A 120 -15.31 -10.87 9.76
C MET A 120 -14.79 -12.09 10.53
N THR A 121 -15.32 -12.35 11.73
CA THR A 121 -14.94 -13.52 12.53
C THR A 121 -15.72 -14.78 12.19
N ASP A 122 -16.88 -14.66 11.52
CA ASP A 122 -17.69 -15.80 11.13
C ASP A 122 -17.05 -16.53 9.92
N LYS A 123 -16.53 -17.72 10.18
CA LYS A 123 -15.92 -18.58 9.16
C LYS A 123 -16.88 -18.99 8.04
N ALA A 124 -18.18 -18.91 8.24
CA ALA A 124 -19.17 -19.15 7.19
C ALA A 124 -19.07 -18.11 6.05
N ASN A 125 -18.53 -16.93 6.33
CA ASN A 125 -18.34 -15.85 5.36
C ASN A 125 -17.08 -16.03 4.49
N LEU A 126 -16.21 -16.99 4.82
CA LEU A 126 -15.07 -17.36 3.94
C LEU A 126 -15.50 -17.74 2.54
N LYS A 127 -16.73 -18.22 2.36
CA LYS A 127 -17.31 -18.55 1.06
C LYS A 127 -17.39 -17.39 0.07
N TYR A 128 -17.35 -16.17 0.57
CA TYR A 128 -17.38 -14.96 -0.26
C TYR A 128 -16.00 -14.57 -0.80
N LEU A 129 -14.93 -14.97 -0.08
CA LEU A 129 -13.58 -14.59 -0.44
C LEU A 129 -13.08 -15.41 -1.64
N TRP A 130 -12.39 -14.72 -2.52
CA TRP A 130 -11.58 -15.36 -3.54
C TRP A 130 -10.22 -15.74 -2.95
N ASP A 131 -9.42 -16.48 -3.71
CA ASP A 131 -8.09 -16.93 -3.30
C ASP A 131 -7.25 -15.76 -2.77
N THR A 132 -6.99 -15.74 -1.48
CA THR A 132 -6.31 -14.65 -0.79
C THR A 132 -4.81 -14.57 -1.10
N ASP A 133 -4.24 -15.59 -1.75
CA ASP A 133 -2.87 -15.54 -2.26
C ASP A 133 -2.78 -14.82 -3.62
N LYS A 134 -3.94 -14.54 -4.24
CA LYS A 134 -4.04 -13.93 -5.56
C LYS A 134 -4.79 -12.60 -5.57
N TYR A 135 -5.68 -12.37 -4.62
CA TYR A 135 -6.56 -11.21 -4.62
C TYR A 135 -6.60 -10.52 -3.27
N ILE A 136 -6.58 -9.21 -3.30
CA ILE A 136 -7.01 -8.39 -2.15
C ILE A 136 -8.54 -8.40 -2.17
N ASN A 137 -9.13 -9.06 -1.17
CA ASN A 137 -10.57 -9.14 -1.01
C ASN A 137 -11.06 -7.99 -0.14
N ILE A 138 -12.00 -7.19 -0.65
CA ILE A 138 -12.64 -6.10 0.08
C ILE A 138 -14.13 -6.37 0.15
N MET A 139 -14.67 -6.52 1.37
CA MET A 139 -16.10 -6.68 1.60
C MET A 139 -16.74 -5.28 1.73
N LEU A 140 -17.76 -5.01 0.95
CA LEU A 140 -18.50 -3.73 0.97
C LEU A 140 -19.95 -4.01 1.38
N TYR A 141 -20.34 -3.47 2.55
CA TYR A 141 -21.71 -3.64 3.09
C TYR A 141 -22.00 -2.59 4.16
N PRO A 142 -23.28 -2.25 4.41
CA PRO A 142 -23.64 -1.37 5.51
C PRO A 142 -23.30 -1.97 6.87
N PHE A 143 -22.57 -1.23 7.71
CA PHE A 143 -22.26 -1.67 9.06
C PHE A 143 -23.42 -1.35 10.02
N LYS A 144 -23.70 -2.28 10.92
CA LYS A 144 -24.55 -2.02 12.06
C LYS A 144 -23.82 -1.05 12.99
N GLN A 145 -24.34 0.15 13.11
CA GLN A 145 -23.82 1.17 14.02
C GLN A 145 -24.37 0.96 15.43
N ASP A 146 -23.55 1.24 16.45
CA ASP A 146 -24.00 1.31 17.84
C ASP A 146 -24.54 2.72 18.11
N GLU A 147 -25.83 2.81 18.45
CA GLU A 147 -26.50 4.08 18.74
C GLU A 147 -25.91 4.79 19.97
N ASN A 148 -25.19 4.07 20.84
CA ASN A 148 -24.55 4.63 22.03
C ASN A 148 -23.08 5.00 21.80
N SER A 149 -22.54 4.78 20.59
CA SER A 149 -21.17 5.13 20.24
C SER A 149 -21.04 6.58 19.83
N GLU A 150 -20.02 7.28 20.31
CA GLU A 150 -19.68 8.64 19.87
C GLU A 150 -19.06 8.68 18.46
N GLY A 151 -18.78 7.53 17.86
CA GLY A 151 -18.13 7.39 16.57
C GLY A 151 -18.83 6.44 15.61
N VAL A 152 -18.47 6.53 14.33
CA VAL A 152 -18.94 5.65 13.28
C VAL A 152 -17.77 4.80 12.77
N ILE A 153 -17.95 3.49 12.74
CA ILE A 153 -16.98 2.59 12.12
C ILE A 153 -17.18 2.63 10.60
N LEU A 154 -16.18 3.09 9.87
CA LEU A 154 -16.22 3.17 8.42
C LEU A 154 -15.52 1.99 7.73
N GLY A 155 -14.64 1.32 8.45
CA GLY A 155 -13.93 0.16 7.93
C GLY A 155 -13.19 -0.58 9.03
N ILE A 156 -12.95 -1.84 8.80
CA ILE A 156 -12.17 -2.74 9.66
C ILE A 156 -11.30 -3.64 8.80
N SER A 157 -10.09 -3.89 9.23
CA SER A 157 -9.18 -4.81 8.56
C SER A 157 -8.44 -5.68 9.56
N HIS A 158 -7.99 -6.81 9.09
CA HIS A 158 -7.04 -7.65 9.79
C HIS A 158 -5.65 -7.01 9.78
N LEU A 159 -4.96 -7.00 10.92
CA LEU A 159 -3.56 -6.63 10.96
C LEU A 159 -2.71 -7.80 10.42
N PRO A 160 -1.73 -7.52 9.56
CA PRO A 160 -0.83 -8.55 9.08
C PRO A 160 0.03 -9.12 10.23
N TYR A 161 0.71 -10.21 9.96
CA TYR A 161 1.65 -10.84 10.87
C TYR A 161 3.02 -10.96 10.17
N THR A 162 4.07 -11.15 10.95
CA THR A 162 5.39 -11.50 10.44
C THR A 162 5.70 -12.96 10.76
N ILE A 163 6.59 -13.56 9.97
CA ILE A 163 7.08 -14.92 10.20
C ILE A 163 8.53 -14.82 10.68
N LYS A 164 8.87 -15.60 11.70
CA LYS A 164 10.27 -15.64 12.18
C LYS A 164 11.24 -16.05 11.05
N PRO A 165 12.42 -15.39 10.94
CA PRO A 165 13.01 -14.48 11.92
C PRO A 165 12.57 -13.01 11.77
N ASP A 166 11.74 -12.65 10.79
CA ASP A 166 11.38 -11.28 10.51
C ASP A 166 10.51 -10.69 11.64
N TYR A 167 10.85 -9.48 12.03
CA TYR A 167 10.13 -8.74 13.07
C TYR A 167 9.76 -7.35 12.57
N LEU A 168 8.49 -6.99 12.78
CA LEU A 168 7.98 -5.63 12.61
C LEU A 168 7.23 -5.24 13.88
N GLU A 169 7.57 -4.09 14.44
CA GLU A 169 6.94 -3.57 15.64
C GLU A 169 5.43 -3.38 15.40
N GLY A 170 4.63 -3.81 16.37
CA GLY A 170 3.16 -3.73 16.29
C GLY A 170 2.49 -4.90 15.58
N LEU A 171 3.24 -5.81 14.95
CA LEU A 171 2.69 -7.00 14.31
C LEU A 171 2.94 -8.27 15.13
N ASN A 172 2.00 -9.20 15.06
CA ASN A 172 2.19 -10.54 15.65
C ASN A 172 3.24 -11.32 14.87
N GLN A 173 4.15 -11.97 15.60
CA GLN A 173 5.17 -12.83 15.01
C GLN A 173 4.78 -14.30 15.17
N LEU A 174 4.72 -15.03 14.06
CA LEU A 174 4.37 -16.44 14.00
C LEU A 174 5.62 -17.31 13.70
N ASN A 175 5.54 -18.60 14.05
CA ASN A 175 6.62 -19.56 13.75
C ASN A 175 6.59 -20.11 12.32
N GLY A 176 5.53 -19.79 11.56
CA GLY A 176 5.33 -20.23 10.17
C GLY A 176 4.03 -19.66 9.62
N ILE A 177 3.76 -19.91 8.34
CA ILE A 177 2.55 -19.45 7.65
C ILE A 177 1.35 -20.19 8.24
N PRO A 178 0.37 -19.48 8.84
CA PRO A 178 -0.85 -20.10 9.37
C PRO A 178 -1.78 -20.49 8.21
N SER A 179 -2.62 -21.49 8.42
CA SER A 179 -3.74 -21.73 7.50
C SER A 179 -4.77 -20.63 7.64
N HIS A 180 -5.46 -20.24 6.57
CA HIS A 180 -6.54 -19.25 6.61
C HIS A 180 -7.60 -19.57 7.64
N SER A 181 -7.94 -20.86 7.81
CA SER A 181 -8.93 -21.32 8.79
C SER A 181 -8.51 -21.12 10.25
N SER A 182 -7.19 -20.92 10.51
CA SER A 182 -6.66 -20.68 11.85
C SER A 182 -6.62 -19.19 12.23
N LEU A 183 -6.77 -18.28 11.26
CA LEU A 183 -6.79 -16.85 11.50
C LEU A 183 -8.13 -16.42 12.14
N LYS A 184 -8.07 -15.45 13.05
CA LYS A 184 -9.28 -14.84 13.62
C LYS A 184 -10.07 -14.11 12.53
N TYR A 185 -9.36 -13.35 11.69
CA TYR A 185 -9.90 -12.65 10.53
C TYR A 185 -9.18 -13.18 9.29
N PRO A 186 -9.83 -13.89 8.40
CA PRO A 186 -9.22 -14.28 7.14
C PRO A 186 -8.97 -13.02 6.29
N HIS A 187 -7.78 -12.90 5.76
CA HIS A 187 -7.20 -11.81 4.96
C HIS A 187 -8.21 -10.96 4.16
N CYS A 188 -9.05 -10.20 4.85
CA CYS A 188 -10.10 -9.41 4.24
C CYS A 188 -10.17 -8.02 4.90
N ILE A 189 -10.66 -7.06 4.13
CA ILE A 189 -10.97 -5.69 4.53
C ILE A 189 -12.46 -5.53 4.39
N SER A 190 -13.13 -4.99 5.41
CA SER A 190 -14.55 -4.61 5.32
C SER A 190 -14.68 -3.10 5.40
N ILE A 191 -15.51 -2.53 4.53
CA ILE A 191 -15.83 -1.08 4.47
C ILE A 191 -17.33 -0.88 4.24
N GLN A 192 -17.84 0.31 4.60
CA GLN A 192 -19.22 0.70 4.32
C GLN A 192 -19.33 1.88 3.37
#